data_faa3a33289360c788e754483e173e695
#
_entry.id   faa3a33289360c788e754483e173e695
#
_cell.length_a   1.000
_cell.length_b   1.000
_cell.length_c   1.000
_cell.angle_alpha   90.00
_cell.angle_beta   90.00
_cell.angle_gamma   90.00
#
_symmetry.space_group_name_H-M   'P 1'
#
loop_
_entity.id
_entity.type
_entity.pdbx_description
1 polymer ?
#
loop_
_entity_poly.entity_id
_entity_poly.type
_entity_poly.pdbx_seq_one_letter_code
_entity_poly.pdbx_strand_id
1 'polypeptide(L)'
;KAAKKLGDHLIVALNSDAWLQKKKGNFFMSFLERKTIVSNLIVVDEVIDFEDDEKGSCALALEKIKSKYPAEEIIFCNGGDRKSDNIPEMSVDGITFCFGVGGDNKMNSSSAILKDWQYTSDERVWGKFYNLFQDDRVKVKELILEPGKGMSFQRHQKRNEVWFVSKGVCLVKHSSDDPDNILESKLSADDTFQIKQGDWHQLINPSDQPCHIIEIQYGESTSEDDIERLYFYEGN
;
A
#
# COMPACT_ATOMS: atom_id res chain seq x y z
N LYS A 1 12.57 13.41 16.16
CA LYS A 1 12.78 14.80 16.65
C LYS A 1 11.61 15.27 17.53
N ALA A 2 10.33 15.09 17.10
CA ALA A 2 9.19 15.53 17.89
C ALA A 2 9.13 14.82 19.26
N ALA A 3 9.24 13.50 19.30
CA ALA A 3 9.27 12.71 20.53
C ALA A 3 10.40 13.13 21.51
N LYS A 4 11.61 13.44 20.99
CA LYS A 4 12.74 13.92 21.82
C LYS A 4 12.46 15.22 22.58
N LYS A 5 11.47 16.01 22.12
CA LYS A 5 11.07 17.26 22.81
C LYS A 5 10.16 17.02 24.01
N LEU A 6 9.67 15.80 24.20
CA LEU A 6 8.76 15.42 25.27
C LEU A 6 9.47 14.78 26.47
N GLY A 7 10.79 14.55 26.37
CA GLY A 7 11.57 13.96 27.45
C GLY A 7 13.08 14.11 27.23
N ASP A 8 13.83 13.86 28.28
CA ASP A 8 15.29 14.06 28.32
C ASP A 8 16.03 12.86 27.67
N HIS A 9 15.42 11.68 27.66
CA HIS A 9 16.00 10.44 27.12
C HIS A 9 15.06 9.78 26.14
N LEU A 10 15.46 9.66 24.87
CA LEU A 10 14.67 9.03 23.81
C LEU A 10 15.13 7.60 23.58
N ILE A 11 14.24 6.66 23.88
CA ILE A 11 14.42 5.24 23.59
C ILE A 11 13.61 4.89 22.35
N VAL A 12 14.23 4.13 21.43
CA VAL A 12 13.53 3.57 20.28
C VAL A 12 13.52 2.05 20.40
N ALA A 13 12.33 1.47 20.50
CA ALA A 13 12.14 0.03 20.46
C ALA A 13 11.92 -0.43 19.00
N LEU A 14 12.66 -1.46 18.56
CA LEU A 14 12.59 -1.99 17.22
C LEU A 14 11.98 -3.40 17.23
N ASN A 15 10.96 -3.60 16.37
CA ASN A 15 10.39 -4.92 16.13
C ASN A 15 11.43 -5.89 15.56
N SER A 16 11.29 -7.18 15.85
CA SER A 16 12.13 -8.26 15.32
C SER A 16 11.97 -8.44 13.81
N ASP A 17 12.89 -9.14 13.16
CA ASP A 17 12.76 -9.55 11.75
C ASP A 17 11.61 -10.55 11.58
N ALA A 18 11.41 -11.45 12.57
CA ALA A 18 10.32 -12.42 12.57
C ALA A 18 8.95 -11.73 12.59
N TRP A 19 8.79 -10.68 13.42
CA TRP A 19 7.57 -9.88 13.44
C TRP A 19 7.31 -9.17 12.10
N LEU A 20 8.35 -8.58 11.49
CA LEU A 20 8.22 -7.93 10.19
C LEU A 20 7.84 -8.93 9.10
N GLN A 21 8.47 -10.12 9.09
CA GLN A 21 8.15 -11.20 8.17
C GLN A 21 6.68 -11.64 8.31
N LYS A 22 6.22 -11.89 9.55
CA LYS A 22 4.84 -12.29 9.83
C LYS A 22 3.82 -11.23 9.42
N LYS A 23 4.10 -9.95 9.72
CA LYS A 23 3.14 -8.85 9.52
C LYS A 23 3.13 -8.30 8.10
N LYS A 24 4.26 -8.31 7.40
CA LYS A 24 4.44 -7.61 6.13
C LYS A 24 4.86 -8.52 4.97
N GLY A 25 5.09 -9.81 5.23
CA GLY A 25 5.57 -10.77 4.25
C GLY A 25 7.06 -10.65 3.93
N ASN A 26 7.66 -9.48 4.14
CA ASN A 26 9.09 -9.24 3.89
C ASN A 26 9.59 -8.02 4.68
N PHE A 27 10.92 -7.86 4.76
CA PHE A 27 11.57 -6.68 5.33
C PHE A 27 12.79 -6.30 4.49
N PHE A 28 13.02 -5.00 4.36
CA PHE A 28 14.07 -4.42 3.53
C PHE A 28 15.46 -4.48 4.18
N MET A 29 15.52 -4.29 5.49
CA MET A 29 16.76 -4.29 6.28
C MET A 29 16.60 -5.23 7.48
N SER A 30 17.66 -5.99 7.76
CA SER A 30 17.75 -6.83 8.95
C SER A 30 17.66 -6.00 10.25
N PHE A 31 17.33 -6.66 11.35
CA PHE A 31 17.29 -6.01 12.65
C PHE A 31 18.58 -5.27 12.98
N LEU A 32 19.73 -5.90 12.70
CA LEU A 32 21.04 -5.31 12.99
C LEU A 32 21.29 -4.04 12.19
N GLU A 33 20.96 -4.02 10.90
CA GLU A 33 21.09 -2.83 10.06
C GLU A 33 20.17 -1.71 10.56
N ARG A 34 18.90 -2.01 10.83
CA ARG A 34 17.94 -1.05 11.38
C ARG A 34 18.41 -0.48 12.71
N LYS A 35 18.91 -1.34 13.61
CA LYS A 35 19.48 -0.93 14.89
C LYS A 35 20.67 0.01 14.70
N THR A 36 21.59 -0.36 13.82
CA THR A 36 22.76 0.46 13.51
C THR A 36 22.37 1.84 13.01
N ILE A 37 21.45 1.94 12.06
CA ILE A 37 21.00 3.23 11.51
C ILE A 37 20.33 4.09 12.59
N VAL A 38 19.38 3.50 13.35
CA VAL A 38 18.61 4.25 14.36
C VAL A 38 19.50 4.71 15.51
N SER A 39 20.46 3.88 15.95
CA SER A 39 21.41 4.24 17.01
C SER A 39 22.34 5.40 16.63
N ASN A 40 22.55 5.65 15.33
CA ASN A 40 23.38 6.76 14.85
C ASN A 40 22.57 8.05 14.60
N LEU A 41 21.27 8.06 14.88
CA LEU A 41 20.49 9.29 14.81
C LEU A 41 20.77 10.16 16.05
N ILE A 42 21.26 11.36 15.86
CA ILE A 42 21.70 12.30 16.91
C ILE A 42 20.66 12.56 18.02
N VAL A 43 19.38 12.31 17.75
CA VAL A 43 18.28 12.52 18.69
C VAL A 43 17.89 11.26 19.47
N VAL A 44 18.49 10.12 19.16
CA VAL A 44 18.21 8.82 19.80
C VAL A 44 19.29 8.54 20.82
N ASP A 45 18.89 8.34 22.06
CA ASP A 45 19.83 8.07 23.16
C ASP A 45 20.03 6.55 23.34
N GLU A 46 18.98 5.76 23.09
CA GLU A 46 19.04 4.30 23.22
C GLU A 46 18.17 3.60 22.20
N VAL A 47 18.63 2.42 21.71
CA VAL A 47 17.84 1.50 20.89
C VAL A 47 17.75 0.16 21.58
N ILE A 48 16.53 -0.33 21.80
CA ILE A 48 16.28 -1.62 22.43
C ILE A 48 15.62 -2.60 21.47
N ASP A 49 15.88 -3.87 21.71
CA ASP A 49 15.13 -5.03 21.22
C ASP A 49 14.10 -5.46 22.26
N PHE A 50 13.10 -6.21 21.84
CA PHE A 50 12.11 -6.84 22.70
C PHE A 50 11.55 -8.09 22.03
N GLU A 51 10.95 -8.96 22.82
CA GLU A 51 10.31 -10.18 22.34
C GLU A 51 8.94 -9.85 21.70
N ASP A 52 8.61 -10.58 20.64
CA ASP A 52 7.32 -10.45 19.99
C ASP A 52 6.23 -11.09 20.84
N ASP A 53 5.08 -10.44 20.96
CA ASP A 53 3.91 -11.00 21.62
C ASP A 53 2.90 -11.58 20.60
N GLU A 54 1.91 -12.35 21.08
CA GLU A 54 0.88 -12.95 20.23
C GLU A 54 -0.01 -11.88 19.56
N LYS A 55 -0.16 -10.72 20.19
CA LYS A 55 -0.98 -9.60 19.70
C LYS A 55 -0.25 -8.74 18.67
N GLY A 56 1.06 -8.97 18.49
CA GLY A 56 1.91 -8.17 17.61
C GLY A 56 2.08 -6.74 18.11
N SER A 57 2.00 -6.53 19.42
CA SER A 57 2.17 -5.24 20.10
C SER A 57 3.62 -5.00 20.54
N CYS A 58 3.90 -3.78 21.00
CA CYS A 58 5.18 -3.49 21.68
C CYS A 58 5.02 -3.35 23.21
N ALA A 59 4.00 -3.97 23.80
CA ALA A 59 3.77 -3.95 25.25
C ALA A 59 4.98 -4.49 26.02
N LEU A 60 5.60 -5.59 25.57
CA LEU A 60 6.81 -6.16 26.20
C LEU A 60 8.00 -5.19 26.16
N ALA A 61 8.09 -4.32 25.14
CA ALA A 61 9.09 -3.26 25.13
C ALA A 61 8.85 -2.23 26.26
N LEU A 62 7.59 -1.86 26.49
CA LEU A 62 7.23 -0.92 27.56
C LEU A 62 7.52 -1.52 28.95
N GLU A 63 7.20 -2.79 29.15
CA GLU A 63 7.52 -3.49 30.40
C GLU A 63 9.04 -3.60 30.62
N LYS A 64 9.81 -3.89 29.59
CA LYS A 64 11.28 -3.90 29.63
C LYS A 64 11.85 -2.52 30.02
N ILE A 65 11.30 -1.44 29.44
CA ILE A 65 11.72 -0.07 29.76
C ILE A 65 11.35 0.29 31.21
N LYS A 66 10.13 -0.03 31.68
CA LYS A 66 9.73 0.19 33.07
C LYS A 66 10.65 -0.51 34.04
N SER A 67 11.02 -1.75 33.78
CA SER A 67 11.93 -2.53 34.63
C SER A 67 13.33 -1.93 34.65
N LYS A 68 13.78 -1.35 33.53
CA LYS A 68 15.09 -0.71 33.43
C LYS A 68 15.14 0.69 34.10
N TYR A 69 14.02 1.40 34.05
CA TYR A 69 13.90 2.78 34.55
C TYR A 69 12.72 2.93 35.52
N PRO A 70 12.76 2.27 36.70
CA PRO A 70 11.60 2.13 37.58
C PRO A 70 11.21 3.45 38.29
N ALA A 71 12.09 4.44 38.33
CA ALA A 71 11.87 5.73 38.98
C ALA A 71 11.50 6.84 37.98
N GLU A 72 11.52 6.54 36.69
CA GLU A 72 11.34 7.57 35.64
C GLU A 72 9.89 7.56 35.10
N GLU A 73 9.42 8.72 34.71
CA GLU A 73 8.19 8.86 33.95
C GLU A 73 8.42 8.39 32.50
N ILE A 74 7.61 7.44 32.04
CA ILE A 74 7.71 6.89 30.69
C ILE A 74 6.58 7.45 29.83
N ILE A 75 6.95 8.13 28.75
CA ILE A 75 6.02 8.69 27.77
C ILE A 75 6.10 7.85 26.49
N PHE A 76 5.03 7.14 26.16
CA PHE A 76 4.94 6.39 24.91
C PHE A 76 4.38 7.28 23.79
N CYS A 77 5.20 7.54 22.78
CA CYS A 77 4.90 8.47 21.71
C CYS A 77 4.39 7.75 20.47
N ASN A 78 3.20 8.08 20.02
CA ASN A 78 2.61 7.62 18.76
C ASN A 78 2.39 8.78 17.79
N GLY A 79 2.67 8.53 16.51
CA GLY A 79 2.37 9.45 15.42
C GLY A 79 1.49 8.80 14.36
N GLY A 80 1.09 9.57 13.33
CA GLY A 80 0.25 9.10 12.23
C GLY A 80 -1.17 8.73 12.68
N ASP A 81 -1.63 7.57 12.23
CA ASP A 81 -3.00 7.07 12.38
C ASP A 81 -3.31 6.37 13.73
N ARG A 82 -2.36 6.37 14.69
CA ARG A 82 -2.52 5.75 16.00
C ARG A 82 -3.29 6.64 16.97
N LYS A 83 -4.31 6.05 17.63
CA LYS A 83 -5.18 6.70 18.61
C LYS A 83 -5.39 5.81 19.84
N SER A 84 -5.97 6.36 20.90
CA SER A 84 -6.19 5.67 22.17
C SER A 84 -7.08 4.43 22.08
N ASP A 85 -7.93 4.31 21.07
CA ASP A 85 -8.87 3.23 20.87
C ASP A 85 -8.33 2.06 20.01
N ASN A 86 -7.12 2.22 19.43
CA ASN A 86 -6.60 1.27 18.46
C ASN A 86 -5.20 0.71 18.77
N ILE A 87 -4.70 0.89 20.00
CA ILE A 87 -3.39 0.37 20.42
C ILE A 87 -3.49 -0.56 21.64
N PRO A 88 -3.03 -1.81 21.53
CA PRO A 88 -3.04 -2.76 22.64
C PRO A 88 -2.07 -2.39 23.78
N GLU A 89 -1.08 -1.55 23.51
CA GLU A 89 -0.09 -1.07 24.48
C GLU A 89 -0.70 -0.30 25.66
N MET A 90 -1.92 0.24 25.50
CA MET A 90 -2.63 0.91 26.59
C MET A 90 -2.97 -0.01 27.78
N SER A 91 -2.80 -1.33 27.62
CA SER A 91 -2.93 -2.26 28.74
C SER A 91 -1.75 -2.24 29.72
N VAL A 92 -0.66 -1.55 29.37
CA VAL A 92 0.52 -1.44 30.26
C VAL A 92 0.35 -0.25 31.21
N ASP A 93 0.20 -0.57 32.50
CA ASP A 93 0.00 0.46 33.54
C ASP A 93 1.22 1.37 33.75
N GLY A 94 0.98 2.59 34.19
CA GLY A 94 2.04 3.55 34.56
C GLY A 94 2.83 4.10 33.37
N ILE A 95 2.22 4.11 32.17
CA ILE A 95 2.75 4.73 30.96
C ILE A 95 1.88 5.95 30.62
N THR A 96 2.51 7.07 30.33
CA THR A 96 1.85 8.24 29.75
C THR A 96 1.83 8.10 28.23
N PHE A 97 0.62 8.11 27.61
CA PHE A 97 0.46 7.97 26.16
C PHE A 97 0.31 9.35 25.50
N CYS A 98 1.12 9.59 24.47
CA CYS A 98 1.08 10.83 23.71
C CYS A 98 0.86 10.50 22.22
N PHE A 99 -0.26 11.00 21.64
CA PHE A 99 -0.67 10.76 20.27
C PHE A 99 -0.40 11.98 19.37
N GLY A 100 -0.38 11.81 18.06
CA GLY A 100 -0.14 12.88 17.10
C GLY A 100 1.29 13.43 17.12
N VAL A 101 2.24 12.71 17.75
CA VAL A 101 3.63 13.16 17.89
C VAL A 101 4.33 13.13 16.53
N GLY A 102 4.62 14.32 16.01
CA GLY A 102 5.23 14.48 14.69
C GLY A 102 4.24 14.68 13.55
N GLY A 103 2.94 14.72 13.85
CA GLY A 103 1.83 14.93 12.91
C GLY A 103 0.95 13.72 12.73
N ASP A 104 -0.28 13.96 12.29
CA ASP A 104 -1.30 12.92 12.08
C ASP A 104 -1.23 12.30 10.67
N ASN A 105 -0.54 12.95 9.75
CA ASN A 105 -0.37 12.44 8.39
C ASN A 105 0.70 11.35 8.33
N LYS A 106 0.30 10.17 7.87
CA LYS A 106 1.22 9.08 7.55
C LYS A 106 1.86 9.35 6.19
N MET A 107 3.01 10.03 6.19
CA MET A 107 3.75 10.40 4.97
C MET A 107 4.16 9.18 4.14
N ASN A 108 4.55 8.07 4.80
CA ASN A 108 4.98 6.83 4.14
C ASN A 108 4.68 5.62 5.01
N SER A 109 4.51 4.46 4.37
CA SER A 109 4.55 3.18 5.06
C SER A 109 5.64 2.30 4.47
N SER A 110 6.32 1.53 5.32
CA SER A 110 7.32 0.56 4.86
C SER A 110 6.72 -0.49 3.90
N SER A 111 5.42 -0.79 4.01
CA SER A 111 4.74 -1.68 3.08
C SER A 111 4.57 -1.05 1.69
N ALA A 112 4.26 0.25 1.60
CA ALA A 112 4.19 0.96 0.33
C ALA A 112 5.57 1.05 -0.33
N ILE A 113 6.61 1.43 0.45
CA ILE A 113 7.99 1.48 -0.04
C ILE A 113 8.46 0.10 -0.55
N LEU A 114 8.18 -0.99 0.19
CA LEU A 114 8.52 -2.35 -0.23
C LEU A 114 7.81 -2.75 -1.52
N LYS A 115 6.53 -2.39 -1.68
CA LYS A 115 5.76 -2.66 -2.89
C LYS A 115 6.33 -1.91 -4.09
N ASP A 116 6.61 -0.62 -3.94
CA ASP A 116 7.21 0.21 -4.98
C ASP A 116 8.62 -0.28 -5.38
N TRP A 117 9.32 -0.94 -4.47
CA TRP A 117 10.65 -1.51 -4.71
C TRP A 117 10.60 -2.92 -5.30
N GLN A 118 9.60 -3.72 -4.94
CA GLN A 118 9.43 -5.09 -5.41
C GLN A 118 8.85 -5.16 -6.82
N TYR A 119 7.98 -4.22 -7.17
CA TYR A 119 7.28 -4.20 -8.45
C TYR A 119 7.58 -2.91 -9.20
N THR A 120 7.87 -3.04 -10.50
CA THR A 120 7.95 -1.85 -11.35
C THR A 120 6.58 -1.19 -11.44
N SER A 121 6.52 0.11 -11.22
CA SER A 121 5.30 0.90 -11.29
C SER A 121 5.40 1.99 -12.33
N ASP A 122 4.27 2.44 -12.85
CA ASP A 122 4.17 3.53 -13.78
C ASP A 122 2.96 4.42 -13.42
N GLU A 123 3.18 5.72 -13.35
CA GLU A 123 2.17 6.74 -13.07
C GLU A 123 1.47 7.15 -14.37
N ARG A 124 0.16 7.27 -14.30
CA ARG A 124 -0.71 7.65 -15.42
C ARG A 124 -1.67 8.76 -14.99
N VAL A 125 -2.26 9.45 -15.95
CA VAL A 125 -3.27 10.51 -15.69
C VAL A 125 -4.51 10.00 -14.94
N TRP A 126 -4.76 8.69 -15.00
CA TRP A 126 -5.89 8.04 -14.35
C TRP A 126 -5.53 7.38 -12.99
N GLY A 127 -4.25 7.38 -12.60
CA GLY A 127 -3.74 6.73 -11.40
C GLY A 127 -2.40 6.06 -11.67
N LYS A 128 -2.23 4.81 -11.25
CA LYS A 128 -0.98 4.07 -11.45
C LYS A 128 -1.21 2.58 -11.62
N PHE A 129 -0.18 1.88 -12.09
CA PHE A 129 -0.17 0.42 -12.07
C PHE A 129 1.16 -0.14 -11.58
N TYR A 130 1.11 -1.38 -11.09
CA TYR A 130 2.27 -2.20 -10.75
C TYR A 130 2.32 -3.42 -11.66
N ASN A 131 3.49 -3.74 -12.20
CA ASN A 131 3.72 -5.03 -12.84
C ASN A 131 4.01 -6.08 -11.77
N LEU A 132 3.09 -7.00 -11.55
CA LEU A 132 3.20 -8.05 -10.53
C LEU A 132 3.92 -9.29 -11.06
N PHE A 133 3.73 -9.59 -12.35
CA PHE A 133 4.35 -10.70 -13.05
C PHE A 133 4.41 -10.41 -14.54
N GLN A 134 5.45 -10.89 -15.22
CA GLN A 134 5.57 -10.85 -16.67
C GLN A 134 6.45 -11.98 -17.16
N ASP A 135 5.97 -12.68 -18.20
CA ASP A 135 6.75 -13.57 -19.05
C ASP A 135 6.48 -13.27 -20.54
N ASP A 136 6.87 -14.18 -21.43
CA ASP A 136 6.74 -14.00 -22.89
C ASP A 136 5.29 -13.91 -23.35
N ARG A 137 4.31 -14.49 -22.62
CA ARG A 137 2.93 -14.64 -23.04
C ARG A 137 1.89 -14.07 -22.09
N VAL A 138 2.28 -13.84 -20.83
CA VAL A 138 1.37 -13.40 -19.77
C VAL A 138 1.99 -12.21 -19.03
N LYS A 139 1.17 -11.18 -18.78
CA LYS A 139 1.50 -10.08 -17.89
C LYS A 139 0.36 -9.89 -16.89
N VAL A 140 0.72 -9.72 -15.61
CA VAL A 140 -0.24 -9.43 -14.54
C VAL A 140 0.10 -8.07 -13.95
N LYS A 141 -0.91 -7.20 -13.89
CA LYS A 141 -0.79 -5.87 -13.30
C LYS A 141 -1.81 -5.68 -12.19
N GLU A 142 -1.50 -4.83 -11.23
CA GLU A 142 -2.49 -4.17 -10.40
C GLU A 142 -2.66 -2.74 -10.89
N LEU A 143 -3.86 -2.42 -11.35
CA LEU A 143 -4.26 -1.07 -11.75
C LEU A 143 -4.95 -0.41 -10.56
N ILE A 144 -4.57 0.84 -10.26
CA ILE A 144 -5.20 1.66 -9.21
C ILE A 144 -5.71 2.91 -9.88
N LEU A 145 -7.03 2.99 -10.03
CA LEU A 145 -7.69 4.16 -10.61
C LEU A 145 -8.11 5.12 -9.51
N GLU A 146 -7.66 6.36 -9.64
CA GLU A 146 -8.05 7.44 -8.73
C GLU A 146 -9.53 7.83 -8.90
N PRO A 147 -10.16 8.41 -7.87
CA PRO A 147 -11.54 8.88 -7.91
C PRO A 147 -11.85 9.76 -9.12
N GLY A 148 -12.94 9.47 -9.83
CA GLY A 148 -13.40 10.24 -10.98
C GLY A 148 -12.48 10.16 -12.21
N LYS A 149 -11.54 9.23 -12.26
CA LYS A 149 -10.61 9.05 -13.37
C LYS A 149 -10.97 7.84 -14.24
N GLY A 150 -10.47 7.86 -15.46
CA GLY A 150 -10.66 6.76 -16.42
C GLY A 150 -9.50 6.64 -17.39
N MET A 151 -9.35 5.44 -17.92
CA MET A 151 -8.39 5.14 -18.98
C MET A 151 -8.89 5.64 -20.33
N SER A 152 -8.08 5.52 -21.38
CA SER A 152 -8.53 5.73 -22.76
C SER A 152 -9.52 4.65 -23.18
N PHE A 153 -10.43 4.97 -24.11
CA PHE A 153 -11.18 3.97 -24.86
C PHE A 153 -10.27 3.40 -25.94
N GLN A 154 -9.90 2.13 -25.79
CA GLN A 154 -8.79 1.51 -26.48
C GLN A 154 -9.07 0.05 -26.84
N ARG A 155 -8.26 -0.54 -27.74
CA ARG A 155 -8.25 -1.97 -28.03
C ARG A 155 -6.84 -2.51 -28.23
N HIS A 156 -6.72 -3.84 -28.19
CA HIS A 156 -5.48 -4.58 -28.40
C HIS A 156 -5.67 -5.63 -29.49
N GLN A 157 -4.72 -5.73 -30.41
CA GLN A 157 -4.82 -6.65 -31.55
C GLN A 157 -4.12 -8.00 -31.30
N LYS A 158 -3.33 -8.13 -30.21
CA LYS A 158 -2.48 -9.31 -29.98
C LYS A 158 -2.70 -9.96 -28.61
N ARG A 159 -3.59 -9.41 -27.79
CA ARG A 159 -3.87 -9.93 -26.46
C ARG A 159 -5.33 -9.88 -26.07
N ASN A 160 -5.68 -10.75 -25.15
CA ASN A 160 -6.91 -10.72 -24.38
C ASN A 160 -6.59 -10.20 -22.97
N GLU A 161 -7.60 -9.73 -22.25
CA GLU A 161 -7.45 -9.30 -20.87
C GLU A 161 -8.57 -9.90 -19.99
N VAL A 162 -8.22 -10.21 -18.74
CA VAL A 162 -9.19 -10.52 -17.68
C VAL A 162 -8.97 -9.50 -16.57
N TRP A 163 -10.02 -8.81 -16.21
CA TRP A 163 -10.04 -7.89 -15.09
C TRP A 163 -10.78 -8.50 -13.92
N PHE A 164 -10.18 -8.44 -12.74
CA PHE A 164 -10.78 -8.80 -11.46
C PHE A 164 -10.78 -7.57 -10.57
N VAL A 165 -11.94 -7.14 -10.10
CA VAL A 165 -12.06 -6.02 -9.17
C VAL A 165 -11.69 -6.50 -7.77
N SER A 166 -10.51 -6.15 -7.30
CA SER A 166 -10.05 -6.54 -5.96
C SER A 166 -10.56 -5.59 -4.86
N LYS A 167 -10.88 -4.33 -5.24
CA LYS A 167 -11.42 -3.34 -4.30
C LYS A 167 -12.10 -2.20 -5.04
N GLY A 168 -13.19 -1.70 -4.48
CA GLY A 168 -13.91 -0.52 -4.99
C GLY A 168 -14.95 -0.87 -6.05
N VAL A 169 -15.28 0.11 -6.86
CA VAL A 169 -16.30 0.03 -7.92
C VAL A 169 -15.75 0.65 -9.19
N CYS A 170 -15.99 0.04 -10.33
CA CYS A 170 -15.66 0.63 -11.62
C CYS A 170 -16.81 0.50 -12.62
N LEU A 171 -16.74 1.30 -13.67
CA LEU A 171 -17.58 1.22 -14.86
C LEU A 171 -16.71 0.78 -16.02
N VAL A 172 -17.14 -0.26 -16.74
CA VAL A 172 -16.50 -0.73 -17.96
C VAL A 172 -17.36 -0.32 -19.13
N LYS A 173 -16.79 0.42 -20.08
CA LYS A 173 -17.34 0.62 -21.42
C LYS A 173 -16.71 -0.42 -22.34
N HIS A 174 -17.51 -1.11 -23.10
CA HIS A 174 -17.05 -2.23 -23.95
C HIS A 174 -17.84 -2.29 -25.26
N SER A 175 -17.14 -2.60 -26.35
CA SER A 175 -17.74 -2.93 -27.65
C SER A 175 -16.88 -3.97 -28.37
N SER A 176 -17.52 -5.03 -28.90
CA SER A 176 -16.82 -6.11 -29.62
C SER A 176 -16.39 -5.73 -31.02
N ASP A 177 -17.18 -4.93 -31.74
CA ASP A 177 -16.95 -4.69 -33.17
C ASP A 177 -16.95 -3.18 -33.49
N ASP A 178 -18.07 -2.52 -33.25
CA ASP A 178 -18.32 -1.13 -33.61
C ASP A 178 -18.10 -0.22 -32.40
N PRO A 179 -17.11 0.67 -32.42
CA PRO A 179 -16.82 1.57 -31.29
C PRO A 179 -17.97 2.52 -30.94
N ASP A 180 -18.96 2.69 -31.84
CA ASP A 180 -20.14 3.49 -31.57
C ASP A 180 -21.25 2.73 -30.82
N ASN A 181 -21.15 1.39 -30.77
CA ASN A 181 -22.13 0.54 -30.06
C ASN A 181 -21.57 0.10 -28.68
N ILE A 182 -21.53 1.05 -27.75
CA ILE A 182 -20.93 0.86 -26.43
C ILE A 182 -21.95 0.27 -25.46
N LEU A 183 -21.55 -0.81 -24.79
CA LEU A 183 -22.23 -1.37 -23.62
C LEU A 183 -21.51 -0.92 -22.36
N GLU A 184 -22.28 -0.55 -21.34
CA GLU A 184 -21.74 -0.17 -20.03
C GLU A 184 -22.06 -1.24 -18.97
N SER A 185 -21.06 -1.63 -18.21
CA SER A 185 -21.20 -2.59 -17.11
C SER A 185 -20.58 -2.00 -15.84
N LYS A 186 -21.36 -1.97 -14.77
CA LYS A 186 -20.84 -1.60 -13.45
C LYS A 186 -20.35 -2.85 -12.74
N LEU A 187 -19.10 -2.81 -12.28
CA LEU A 187 -18.45 -3.89 -11.54
C LEU A 187 -18.11 -3.42 -10.12
N SER A 188 -18.19 -4.35 -9.19
CA SER A 188 -17.85 -4.17 -7.77
C SER A 188 -16.77 -5.17 -7.37
N ALA A 189 -16.28 -5.08 -6.15
CA ALA A 189 -15.32 -6.06 -5.63
C ALA A 189 -15.84 -7.50 -5.84
N ASP A 190 -14.91 -8.40 -6.19
CA ASP A 190 -15.09 -9.81 -6.56
C ASP A 190 -15.69 -10.07 -7.96
N ASP A 191 -16.12 -9.02 -8.69
CA ASP A 191 -16.54 -9.17 -10.09
C ASP A 191 -15.35 -9.35 -11.04
N THR A 192 -15.60 -10.05 -12.15
CA THR A 192 -14.65 -10.24 -13.25
C THR A 192 -15.22 -9.77 -14.57
N PHE A 193 -14.35 -9.30 -15.47
CA PHE A 193 -14.72 -8.92 -16.83
C PHE A 193 -13.67 -9.44 -17.82
N GLN A 194 -14.11 -10.01 -18.93
CA GLN A 194 -13.24 -10.47 -20.00
C GLN A 194 -13.27 -9.51 -21.19
N ILE A 195 -12.10 -9.21 -21.72
CA ILE A 195 -11.88 -8.41 -22.94
C ILE A 195 -11.16 -9.31 -23.93
N LYS A 196 -11.78 -9.54 -25.07
CA LYS A 196 -11.18 -10.31 -26.15
C LYS A 196 -10.28 -9.43 -27.00
N GLN A 197 -9.34 -10.07 -27.66
CA GLN A 197 -8.53 -9.46 -28.71
C GLN A 197 -9.42 -8.73 -29.72
N GLY A 198 -9.12 -7.45 -29.98
CA GLY A 198 -9.89 -6.59 -30.88
C GLY A 198 -11.04 -5.81 -30.22
N ASP A 199 -11.50 -6.21 -29.04
CA ASP A 199 -12.59 -5.52 -28.34
C ASP A 199 -12.16 -4.13 -27.88
N TRP A 200 -13.01 -3.13 -28.14
CA TRP A 200 -12.88 -1.80 -27.58
C TRP A 200 -13.30 -1.79 -26.12
N HIS A 201 -12.52 -1.16 -25.27
CA HIS A 201 -12.80 -1.10 -23.84
C HIS A 201 -12.23 0.14 -23.15
N GLN A 202 -12.88 0.54 -22.07
CA GLN A 202 -12.45 1.62 -21.20
C GLN A 202 -12.82 1.29 -19.76
N LEU A 203 -11.91 1.52 -18.83
CA LEU A 203 -12.15 1.41 -17.41
C LEU A 203 -12.26 2.80 -16.79
N ILE A 204 -13.30 3.03 -15.99
CA ILE A 204 -13.59 4.32 -15.34
C ILE A 204 -13.87 4.05 -13.87
N ASN A 205 -13.32 4.87 -12.98
CA ASN A 205 -13.70 4.89 -11.57
C ASN A 205 -14.71 6.02 -11.30
N PRO A 206 -16.01 5.71 -11.19
CA PRO A 206 -17.05 6.72 -10.94
C PRO A 206 -17.21 7.09 -9.46
N SER A 207 -16.44 6.46 -8.56
CA SER A 207 -16.57 6.60 -7.11
C SER A 207 -15.64 7.68 -6.54
N ASP A 208 -15.80 7.95 -5.24
CA ASP A 208 -14.95 8.86 -4.45
C ASP A 208 -13.77 8.17 -3.74
N GLN A 209 -13.60 6.85 -3.97
CA GLN A 209 -12.52 6.04 -3.45
C GLN A 209 -11.72 5.41 -4.58
N PRO A 210 -10.42 5.11 -4.40
CA PRO A 210 -9.64 4.39 -5.40
C PRO A 210 -10.22 3.02 -5.72
N CYS A 211 -10.21 2.65 -7.00
CA CYS A 211 -10.59 1.33 -7.49
C CYS A 211 -9.35 0.52 -7.86
N HIS A 212 -9.27 -0.73 -7.39
CA HIS A 212 -8.16 -1.64 -7.63
C HIS A 212 -8.60 -2.80 -8.51
N ILE A 213 -7.88 -3.01 -9.59
CA ILE A 213 -8.12 -4.08 -10.58
C ILE A 213 -6.88 -4.94 -10.71
N ILE A 214 -7.03 -6.24 -10.65
CA ILE A 214 -6.00 -7.18 -11.11
C ILE A 214 -6.30 -7.46 -12.58
N GLU A 215 -5.37 -7.06 -13.43
CA GLU A 215 -5.41 -7.25 -14.87
C GLU A 215 -4.48 -8.41 -15.26
N ILE A 216 -5.02 -9.40 -15.96
CA ILE A 216 -4.25 -10.48 -16.56
C ILE A 216 -4.32 -10.31 -18.08
N GLN A 217 -3.19 -9.96 -18.70
CA GLN A 217 -3.01 -9.87 -20.13
C GLN A 217 -2.40 -11.17 -20.64
N TYR A 218 -2.93 -11.75 -21.72
CA TYR A 218 -2.40 -12.97 -22.32
C TYR A 218 -2.66 -13.03 -23.82
N GLY A 219 -1.71 -13.57 -24.57
CA GLY A 219 -1.85 -13.67 -26.01
C GLY A 219 -0.53 -13.83 -26.76
N GLU A 220 -0.49 -13.33 -28.00
CA GLU A 220 0.71 -13.34 -28.83
C GLU A 220 1.76 -12.35 -28.29
N SER A 221 1.32 -11.18 -27.81
CA SER A 221 2.19 -10.15 -27.25
C SER A 221 1.45 -9.34 -26.18
N THR A 222 2.13 -9.06 -25.08
CA THR A 222 1.64 -8.17 -23.99
C THR A 222 2.37 -6.82 -24.01
N SER A 223 2.95 -6.41 -25.16
CA SER A 223 3.62 -5.12 -25.31
C SER A 223 2.64 -3.95 -25.17
N GLU A 224 3.09 -2.87 -24.57
CA GLU A 224 2.33 -1.61 -24.50
C GLU A 224 2.25 -0.91 -25.88
N ASP A 225 3.02 -1.34 -26.87
CA ASP A 225 2.93 -0.85 -28.26
C ASP A 225 1.69 -1.39 -29.00
N ASP A 226 1.06 -2.45 -28.47
CA ASP A 226 -0.18 -3.04 -28.99
C ASP A 226 -1.42 -2.32 -28.44
N ILE A 227 -1.44 -0.99 -28.46
CA ILE A 227 -2.58 -0.19 -27.99
C ILE A 227 -3.04 0.77 -29.09
N GLU A 228 -4.25 0.55 -29.58
CA GLU A 228 -4.97 1.51 -30.41
C GLU A 228 -5.96 2.30 -29.55
N ARG A 229 -5.85 3.63 -29.53
CA ARG A 229 -6.70 4.52 -28.72
C ARG A 229 -7.61 5.34 -29.61
N LEU A 230 -8.91 5.35 -29.28
CA LEU A 230 -9.89 6.14 -30.02
C LEU A 230 -10.03 7.54 -29.38
N TYR A 231 -10.18 7.59 -28.04
CA TYR A 231 -10.24 8.85 -27.29
C TYR A 231 -9.77 8.65 -25.85
N PHE A 232 -9.40 9.75 -25.20
CA PHE A 232 -9.07 9.76 -23.79
C PHE A 232 -10.28 10.08 -22.93
N TYR A 233 -10.27 9.66 -21.68
CA TYR A 233 -11.29 10.03 -20.71
C TYR A 233 -11.10 11.50 -20.30
N GLU A 234 -12.11 12.34 -20.49
CA GLU A 234 -12.03 13.78 -20.20
C GLU A 234 -12.57 14.13 -18.80
N GLY A 235 -13.18 13.18 -18.08
CA GLY A 235 -13.85 13.43 -16.82
C GLY A 235 -15.21 14.13 -17.02
N ASN A 236 -16.04 14.13 -15.99
CA ASN A 236 -17.25 14.97 -15.91
C ASN A 236 -16.92 16.25 -15.17
#